data_6a0b8cebec0b8b878a637ac76d315c94
#
_entry.id   6a0b8cebec0b8b878a637ac76d315c94
#
_cell.length_a   1.000
_cell.length_b   1.000
_cell.length_c   1.000
_cell.angle_alpha   90.00
_cell.angle_beta   90.00
_cell.angle_gamma   90.00
#
_symmetry.space_group_name_H-M   'P 1'
#
loop_
_entity.id
_entity.type
_entity.pdbx_description
1 polymer ?
#
loop_
_entity_poly.entity_id
_entity_poly.type
_entity_poly.pdbx_seq_one_letter_code
_entity_poly.pdbx_strand_id
1 'polypeptide(L)'
;MKIKAIGIDPSLRNFGLVVAEIDISNDDYPFEIKDMMLVQTESSKETKKTVRKNSDDLRRAKILHDGMMHMINKHKVTFAFVEIPTGSQTARAMSSYGICIGILSACPVPMIQLTPFEVKLAGTGIKSATKHEMIEAAFTEHPEAKWLMHKRNGEMVLKESNEHLADATFAIKAGINTDEFRFSAGMMRNAFLATHAEKI
;
A
#
# COMPACT_ATOMS: atom_id res chain seq x y z
N MET A 1 -19.38 11.71 -2.83
CA MET A 1 -19.39 10.43 -2.09
C MET A 1 -17.95 10.00 -1.87
N LYS A 2 -17.59 9.73 -0.63
CA LYS A 2 -16.19 9.39 -0.30
C LYS A 2 -16.09 7.97 0.21
N ILE A 3 -15.02 7.27 -0.20
CA ILE A 3 -14.65 5.94 0.30
C ILE A 3 -13.24 6.00 0.89
N LYS A 4 -12.91 5.01 1.74
CA LYS A 4 -11.54 4.86 2.24
C LYS A 4 -10.89 3.64 1.60
N ALA A 5 -9.74 3.85 1.02
CA ALA A 5 -8.93 2.80 0.41
C ALA A 5 -7.56 2.72 1.07
N ILE A 6 -6.90 1.56 0.94
CA ILE A 6 -5.54 1.34 1.39
C ILE A 6 -4.65 0.98 0.20
N GLY A 7 -3.53 1.67 0.08
CA GLY A 7 -2.40 1.28 -0.77
C GLY A 7 -1.45 0.39 0.02
N ILE A 8 -0.93 -0.65 -0.61
CA ILE A 8 -0.04 -1.63 0.02
C ILE A 8 1.16 -1.91 -0.88
N ASP A 9 2.37 -1.70 -0.35
CA ASP A 9 3.61 -2.23 -0.91
C ASP A 9 4.11 -3.37 -0.01
N PRO A 10 3.96 -4.66 -0.44
CA PRO A 10 4.22 -5.80 0.42
C PRO A 10 5.66 -6.29 0.33
N SER A 11 6.40 -6.18 1.40
CA SER A 11 7.65 -6.95 1.56
C SER A 11 7.76 -7.53 2.96
N LEU A 12 8.45 -8.67 3.09
CA LEU A 12 8.57 -9.35 4.39
C LEU A 12 9.34 -8.50 5.42
N ARG A 13 10.22 -7.60 4.98
CA ARG A 13 11.01 -6.75 5.86
C ARG A 13 10.35 -5.40 6.14
N ASN A 14 9.78 -4.81 5.10
CA ASN A 14 9.15 -3.51 5.16
C ASN A 14 7.81 -3.60 4.42
N PHE A 15 6.73 -3.34 5.10
CA PHE A 15 5.38 -3.44 4.56
C PHE A 15 4.74 -2.06 4.62
N GLY A 16 4.69 -1.39 3.47
CA GLY A 16 4.15 -0.03 3.35
C GLY A 16 2.63 -0.05 3.29
N LEU A 17 1.99 0.73 4.13
CA LEU A 17 0.54 0.88 4.24
C LEU A 17 0.18 2.35 4.22
N VAL A 18 -0.67 2.76 3.28
CA VAL A 18 -1.15 4.13 3.15
C VAL A 18 -2.67 4.12 3.03
N VAL A 19 -3.36 4.81 3.92
CA VAL A 19 -4.82 4.96 3.83
C VAL A 19 -5.15 6.32 3.24
N ALA A 20 -5.99 6.32 2.21
CA ALA A 20 -6.52 7.53 1.60
C ALA A 20 -8.05 7.56 1.60
N GLU A 21 -8.60 8.76 1.61
CA GLU A 21 -10.00 9.04 1.34
C GLU A 21 -10.14 9.51 -0.10
N ILE A 22 -10.90 8.78 -0.90
CA ILE A 22 -11.10 9.02 -2.33
C ILE A 22 -12.51 9.55 -2.56
N ASP A 23 -12.65 10.66 -3.27
CA ASP A 23 -13.96 11.15 -3.68
C ASP A 23 -14.40 10.51 -4.98
N ILE A 24 -15.26 9.50 -4.86
CA ILE A 24 -15.79 8.77 -6.01
C ILE A 24 -17.01 9.46 -6.66
N SER A 25 -17.44 10.64 -6.20
CA SER A 25 -18.43 11.46 -6.91
C SER A 25 -17.83 12.28 -8.04
N ASN A 26 -16.49 12.44 -8.05
CA ASN A 26 -15.72 13.10 -9.09
C ASN A 26 -15.05 12.05 -9.98
N ASP A 27 -15.11 12.23 -11.31
CA ASP A 27 -14.56 11.27 -12.29
C ASP A 27 -13.03 11.24 -12.32
N ASP A 28 -12.36 12.25 -11.76
CA ASP A 28 -10.90 12.29 -11.57
C ASP A 28 -10.44 11.58 -10.28
N TYR A 29 -11.39 11.16 -9.44
CA TYR A 29 -11.13 10.44 -8.18
C TYR A 29 -10.06 11.10 -7.30
N PRO A 30 -10.16 12.40 -6.98
CA PRO A 30 -9.17 13.03 -6.12
C PRO A 30 -9.15 12.35 -4.74
N PHE A 31 -7.94 12.20 -4.20
CA PHE A 31 -7.76 11.55 -2.90
C PHE A 31 -6.86 12.35 -1.97
N GLU A 32 -7.06 12.14 -0.68
CA GLU A 32 -6.28 12.72 0.41
C GLU A 32 -5.73 11.61 1.30
N ILE A 33 -4.44 11.64 1.62
CA ILE A 33 -3.82 10.70 2.55
C ILE A 33 -4.30 10.99 3.96
N LYS A 34 -4.84 9.97 4.64
CA LYS A 34 -5.34 10.07 6.02
C LYS A 34 -4.39 9.47 7.04
N ASP A 35 -3.69 8.41 6.69
CA ASP A 35 -2.73 7.77 7.59
C ASP A 35 -1.70 6.94 6.82
N MET A 36 -0.51 6.78 7.41
CA MET A 36 0.58 6.01 6.85
C MET A 36 1.22 5.15 7.93
N MET A 37 1.58 3.92 7.60
CA MET A 37 2.29 3.01 8.50
C MET A 37 3.31 2.17 7.72
N LEU A 38 4.54 2.17 8.18
CA LEU A 38 5.55 1.21 7.74
C LEU A 38 5.70 0.13 8.81
N VAL A 39 5.22 -1.08 8.52
CA VAL A 39 5.41 -2.23 9.40
C VAL A 39 6.75 -2.88 9.08
N GLN A 40 7.67 -2.83 10.04
CA GLN A 40 9.02 -3.36 9.86
C GLN A 40 9.22 -4.65 10.65
N THR A 41 9.85 -5.64 10.03
CA THR A 41 10.23 -6.88 10.70
C THR A 41 11.68 -7.24 10.42
N GLU A 42 12.35 -7.81 11.39
CA GLU A 42 13.71 -8.32 11.28
C GLU A 42 13.78 -9.81 11.58
N SER A 43 14.73 -10.50 10.94
CA SER A 43 15.01 -11.89 11.26
C SER A 43 15.59 -12.00 12.67
N SER A 44 15.14 -12.98 13.44
CA SER A 44 15.72 -13.26 14.75
C SER A 44 17.16 -13.75 14.59
N LYS A 45 18.07 -13.24 15.44
CA LYS A 45 19.48 -13.66 15.47
C LYS A 45 19.65 -15.12 15.92
N GLU A 46 18.64 -15.69 16.58
CA GLU A 46 18.66 -17.08 17.12
C GLU A 46 18.32 -18.14 16.05
N THR A 47 17.86 -17.74 14.87
CA THR A 47 17.38 -18.65 13.82
C THR A 47 18.48 -19.17 12.91
N LYS A 48 19.41 -19.97 13.46
CA LYS A 48 20.46 -20.62 12.63
C LYS A 48 20.00 -21.94 11.98
N LYS A 49 18.94 -22.60 12.46
CA LYS A 49 18.39 -23.85 11.93
C LYS A 49 17.15 -23.60 11.08
N THR A 50 16.96 -24.39 10.02
CA THR A 50 15.86 -24.24 9.05
C THR A 50 14.47 -24.21 9.70
N VAL A 51 14.20 -25.08 10.67
CA VAL A 51 12.91 -25.14 11.37
C VAL A 51 12.62 -23.85 12.14
N ARG A 52 13.65 -23.28 12.79
CA ARG A 52 13.51 -22.01 13.52
C ARG A 52 13.35 -20.83 12.56
N LYS A 53 13.92 -20.91 11.36
CA LYS A 53 13.77 -19.90 10.33
C LYS A 53 12.32 -19.82 9.84
N ASN A 54 11.67 -20.95 9.61
CA ASN A 54 10.25 -20.98 9.23
C ASN A 54 9.34 -20.46 10.34
N SER A 55 9.66 -20.74 11.60
CA SER A 55 8.95 -20.18 12.75
C SER A 55 9.11 -18.66 12.86
N ASP A 56 10.30 -18.14 12.54
CA ASP A 56 10.55 -16.69 12.48
C ASP A 56 9.79 -16.03 11.33
N ASP A 57 9.75 -16.67 10.16
CA ASP A 57 8.96 -16.19 9.04
C ASP A 57 7.46 -16.14 9.36
N LEU A 58 6.93 -17.15 10.08
CA LEU A 58 5.53 -17.13 10.56
C LEU A 58 5.28 -15.99 11.55
N ARG A 59 6.20 -15.75 12.51
CA ARG A 59 6.11 -14.62 13.42
C ARG A 59 6.07 -13.28 12.69
N ARG A 60 6.94 -13.12 11.70
CA ARG A 60 7.02 -11.92 10.87
C ARG A 60 5.74 -11.72 10.04
N ALA A 61 5.26 -12.79 9.41
CA ALA A 61 4.00 -12.79 8.67
C ALA A 61 2.83 -12.32 9.54
N LYS A 62 2.76 -12.82 10.78
CA LYS A 62 1.71 -12.39 11.74
C LYS A 62 1.80 -10.90 12.04
N ILE A 63 3.00 -10.35 12.29
CA ILE A 63 3.18 -8.91 12.55
C ILE A 63 2.70 -8.07 11.37
N LEU A 64 3.02 -8.46 10.13
CA LEU A 64 2.60 -7.76 8.93
C LEU A 64 1.08 -7.84 8.73
N HIS A 65 0.50 -9.03 8.90
CA HIS A 65 -0.95 -9.23 8.85
C HIS A 65 -1.68 -8.37 9.88
N ASP A 66 -1.23 -8.39 11.14
CA ASP A 66 -1.84 -7.61 12.23
C ASP A 66 -1.76 -6.10 11.93
N GLY A 67 -0.64 -5.62 11.35
CA GLY A 67 -0.50 -4.24 10.88
C GLY A 67 -1.49 -3.86 9.78
N MET A 68 -1.66 -4.72 8.76
CA MET A 68 -2.65 -4.53 7.70
C MET A 68 -4.07 -4.48 8.28
N MET A 69 -4.43 -5.45 9.10
CA MET A 69 -5.76 -5.51 9.72
C MET A 69 -6.03 -4.34 10.65
N HIS A 70 -5.01 -3.87 11.38
CA HIS A 70 -5.12 -2.68 12.21
C HIS A 70 -5.51 -1.45 11.36
N MET A 71 -4.83 -1.20 10.26
CA MET A 71 -5.11 -0.04 9.40
C MET A 71 -6.49 -0.15 8.75
N ILE A 72 -6.86 -1.33 8.24
CA ILE A 72 -8.17 -1.58 7.64
C ILE A 72 -9.30 -1.33 8.65
N ASN A 73 -9.20 -1.88 9.84
CA ASN A 73 -10.24 -1.76 10.87
C ASN A 73 -10.33 -0.35 11.44
N LYS A 74 -9.18 0.27 11.77
CA LYS A 74 -9.09 1.63 12.31
C LYS A 74 -9.76 2.65 11.40
N HIS A 75 -9.54 2.55 10.10
CA HIS A 75 -10.03 3.51 9.13
C HIS A 75 -11.31 3.08 8.43
N LYS A 76 -11.81 1.84 8.67
CA LYS A 76 -12.97 1.26 7.98
C LYS A 76 -12.76 1.27 6.47
N VAL A 77 -11.59 0.78 6.06
CA VAL A 77 -11.20 0.68 4.65
C VAL A 77 -12.15 -0.25 3.92
N THR A 78 -12.54 0.13 2.71
CA THR A 78 -13.49 -0.63 1.87
C THR A 78 -12.89 -1.15 0.58
N PHE A 79 -11.65 -0.74 0.25
CA PHE A 79 -10.97 -1.10 -0.99
C PHE A 79 -9.45 -1.13 -0.82
N ALA A 80 -8.73 -1.99 -1.53
CA ALA A 80 -7.28 -2.07 -1.52
C ALA A 80 -6.67 -1.96 -2.91
N PHE A 81 -5.52 -1.27 -3.00
CA PHE A 81 -4.65 -1.20 -4.17
C PHE A 81 -3.29 -1.76 -3.78
N VAL A 82 -2.81 -2.78 -4.46
CA VAL A 82 -1.64 -3.52 -4.02
C VAL A 82 -0.63 -3.67 -5.13
N GLU A 83 0.60 -3.23 -4.88
CA GLU A 83 1.71 -3.57 -5.76
C GLU A 83 2.08 -5.04 -5.56
N ILE A 84 1.90 -5.88 -6.60
CA ILE A 84 2.26 -7.29 -6.53
C ILE A 84 3.67 -7.49 -7.10
N PRO A 85 4.60 -8.06 -6.32
CA PRO A 85 5.95 -8.32 -6.80
C PRO A 85 5.95 -9.35 -7.94
N THR A 86 6.74 -9.07 -8.98
CA THR A 86 6.75 -9.85 -10.24
C THR A 86 7.67 -11.09 -10.20
N GLY A 87 8.29 -11.37 -9.08
CA GLY A 87 9.15 -12.54 -8.90
C GLY A 87 10.58 -12.22 -8.47
N SER A 88 11.38 -13.25 -8.26
CA SER A 88 12.80 -13.15 -7.90
C SER A 88 13.58 -14.36 -8.36
N GLN A 89 14.89 -14.17 -8.55
CA GLN A 89 15.82 -15.25 -8.94
C GLN A 89 16.29 -16.10 -7.77
N THR A 90 16.01 -15.71 -6.51
CA THR A 90 16.47 -16.45 -5.34
C THR A 90 15.32 -17.15 -4.62
N ALA A 91 15.54 -18.40 -4.17
CA ALA A 91 14.55 -19.16 -3.41
C ALA A 91 14.09 -18.41 -2.14
N ARG A 92 14.99 -17.67 -1.49
CA ARG A 92 14.65 -16.90 -0.30
C ARG A 92 13.71 -15.73 -0.60
N ALA A 93 13.96 -15.00 -1.66
CA ALA A 93 13.06 -13.91 -2.06
C ALA A 93 11.71 -14.44 -2.55
N MET A 94 11.69 -15.57 -3.29
CA MET A 94 10.44 -16.24 -3.68
C MET A 94 9.64 -16.71 -2.46
N SER A 95 10.30 -17.26 -1.42
CA SER A 95 9.63 -17.59 -0.15
C SER A 95 9.04 -16.35 0.53
N SER A 96 9.78 -15.23 0.53
CA SER A 96 9.30 -13.97 1.11
C SER A 96 8.08 -13.43 0.35
N TYR A 97 8.06 -13.53 -0.98
CA TYR A 97 6.90 -13.17 -1.80
C TYR A 97 5.69 -14.06 -1.53
N GLY A 98 5.90 -15.37 -1.44
CA GLY A 98 4.84 -16.31 -1.10
C GLY A 98 4.18 -16.00 0.26
N ILE A 99 4.99 -15.59 1.25
CA ILE A 99 4.49 -15.14 2.55
C ILE A 99 3.65 -13.86 2.39
N CYS A 100 4.13 -12.87 1.64
CA CYS A 100 3.38 -11.63 1.40
C CYS A 100 2.07 -11.90 0.66
N ILE A 101 2.07 -12.74 -0.37
CA ILE A 101 0.85 -13.15 -1.08
C ILE A 101 -0.13 -13.85 -0.13
N GLY A 102 0.37 -14.72 0.77
CA GLY A 102 -0.46 -15.35 1.80
C GLY A 102 -1.09 -14.35 2.76
N ILE A 103 -0.36 -13.29 3.14
CA ILE A 103 -0.92 -12.19 3.96
C ILE A 103 -1.99 -11.43 3.18
N LEU A 104 -1.71 -11.08 1.93
CA LEU A 104 -2.64 -10.34 1.08
C LEU A 104 -3.91 -11.14 0.78
N SER A 105 -3.82 -12.47 0.64
CA SER A 105 -5.00 -13.33 0.43
C SER A 105 -5.99 -13.32 1.60
N ALA A 106 -5.53 -12.91 2.79
CA ALA A 106 -6.36 -12.72 3.98
C ALA A 106 -6.93 -11.28 4.10
N CYS A 107 -6.68 -10.41 3.11
CA CYS A 107 -7.25 -9.06 3.09
C CYS A 107 -8.78 -9.13 2.94
N PRO A 108 -9.57 -8.53 3.87
CA PRO A 108 -11.01 -8.70 3.90
C PRO A 108 -11.78 -7.79 2.93
N VAL A 109 -11.08 -6.94 2.17
CA VAL A 109 -11.69 -5.99 1.23
C VAL A 109 -11.30 -6.30 -0.21
N PRO A 110 -12.13 -5.94 -1.21
CA PRO A 110 -11.78 -6.07 -2.61
C PRO A 110 -10.43 -5.42 -2.93
N MET A 111 -9.66 -6.06 -3.80
CA MET A 111 -8.28 -5.66 -4.09
C MET A 111 -8.03 -5.56 -5.58
N ILE A 112 -7.44 -4.45 -6.02
CA ILE A 112 -6.86 -4.29 -7.35
C ILE A 112 -5.36 -4.50 -7.26
N GLN A 113 -4.84 -5.38 -8.12
CA GLN A 113 -3.43 -5.71 -8.20
C GLN A 113 -2.76 -4.85 -9.27
N LEU A 114 -1.59 -4.32 -8.94
CA LEU A 114 -0.80 -3.44 -9.79
C LEU A 114 0.62 -3.98 -9.91
N THR A 115 1.23 -3.75 -11.04
CA THR A 115 2.64 -4.05 -11.25
C THR A 115 3.53 -2.90 -10.77
N PRO A 116 4.80 -3.17 -10.42
CA PRO A 116 5.75 -2.10 -10.09
C PRO A 116 5.91 -1.05 -11.20
N PHE A 117 5.73 -1.44 -12.48
CA PHE A 117 5.79 -0.51 -13.60
C PHE A 117 4.62 0.46 -13.62
N GLU A 118 3.41 0.00 -13.33
CA GLU A 118 2.21 0.85 -13.24
C GLU A 118 2.33 1.84 -12.08
N VAL A 119 2.79 1.37 -10.93
CA VAL A 119 3.02 2.20 -9.75
C VAL A 119 4.04 3.31 -10.03
N LYS A 120 5.20 2.97 -10.60
CA LYS A 120 6.24 3.95 -10.97
C LYS A 120 5.76 4.94 -12.01
N LEU A 121 5.06 4.45 -13.03
CA LEU A 121 4.52 5.30 -14.10
C LEU A 121 3.49 6.30 -13.54
N ALA A 122 2.61 5.86 -12.66
CA ALA A 122 1.63 6.72 -12.03
C ALA A 122 2.27 7.77 -11.10
N GLY A 123 3.36 7.40 -10.40
CA GLY A 123 4.06 8.30 -9.49
C GLY A 123 4.89 9.36 -10.19
N THR A 124 5.74 8.95 -11.12
CA THR A 124 6.77 9.82 -11.69
C THR A 124 6.66 10.03 -13.20
N GLY A 125 5.77 9.31 -13.89
CA GLY A 125 5.73 9.25 -15.35
C GLY A 125 6.85 8.39 -15.96
N ILE A 126 7.72 7.76 -15.15
CA ILE A 126 8.91 7.02 -15.60
C ILE A 126 8.89 5.60 -15.04
N LYS A 127 8.80 4.58 -15.91
CA LYS A 127 8.77 3.15 -15.51
C LYS A 127 10.03 2.68 -14.80
N SER A 128 11.18 3.33 -15.04
CA SER A 128 12.48 3.01 -14.44
C SER A 128 12.86 3.95 -13.31
N ALA A 129 11.90 4.69 -12.74
CA ALA A 129 12.15 5.61 -11.64
C ALA A 129 12.91 4.93 -10.50
N THR A 130 13.88 5.65 -9.97
CA THR A 130 14.67 5.23 -8.81
C THR A 130 13.85 5.39 -7.53
N LYS A 131 14.29 4.74 -6.45
CA LYS A 131 13.67 4.90 -5.12
C LYS A 131 13.62 6.37 -4.66
N HIS A 132 14.68 7.12 -4.91
CA HIS A 132 14.77 8.53 -4.52
C HIS A 132 13.74 9.37 -5.27
N GLU A 133 13.65 9.20 -6.59
CA GLU A 133 12.64 9.88 -7.42
C GLU A 133 11.21 9.56 -6.96
N MET A 134 10.93 8.31 -6.60
CA MET A 134 9.63 7.91 -6.04
C MET A 134 9.32 8.62 -4.72
N ILE A 135 10.29 8.67 -3.80
CA ILE A 135 10.11 9.36 -2.50
C ILE A 135 9.90 10.86 -2.70
N GLU A 136 10.72 11.50 -3.53
CA GLU A 136 10.62 12.95 -3.80
C GLU A 136 9.29 13.31 -4.48
N ALA A 137 8.87 12.52 -5.46
CA ALA A 137 7.59 12.74 -6.13
C ALA A 137 6.41 12.61 -5.15
N ALA A 138 6.39 11.55 -4.31
CA ALA A 138 5.33 11.34 -3.35
C ALA A 138 5.31 12.41 -2.24
N PHE A 139 6.47 12.84 -1.77
CA PHE A 139 6.57 13.93 -0.79
C PHE A 139 6.13 15.28 -1.38
N THR A 140 6.48 15.56 -2.64
CA THR A 140 6.08 16.79 -3.33
C THR A 140 4.57 16.84 -3.56
N GLU A 141 3.95 15.71 -3.89
CA GLU A 141 2.51 15.63 -4.13
C GLU A 141 1.68 15.64 -2.82
N HIS A 142 2.26 15.11 -1.73
CA HIS A 142 1.58 14.98 -0.43
C HIS A 142 2.48 15.42 0.74
N PRO A 143 2.92 16.68 0.79
CA PRO A 143 3.88 17.14 1.80
C PRO A 143 3.35 17.09 3.24
N GLU A 144 2.00 17.13 3.41
CA GLU A 144 1.30 17.08 4.70
C GLU A 144 1.20 15.67 5.28
N ALA A 145 1.51 14.62 4.50
CA ALA A 145 1.42 13.25 4.95
C ALA A 145 2.51 12.92 5.99
N LYS A 146 2.29 11.85 6.77
CA LYS A 146 3.17 11.48 7.90
C LYS A 146 4.42 10.73 7.44
N TRP A 147 5.25 11.39 6.63
CA TRP A 147 6.50 10.83 6.15
C TRP A 147 7.50 10.56 7.29
N LEU A 148 8.27 9.50 7.15
CA LEU A 148 9.32 9.15 8.12
C LEU A 148 10.52 10.07 7.93
N MET A 149 10.87 10.80 8.99
CA MET A 149 11.97 11.75 8.99
C MET A 149 13.08 11.30 9.96
N HIS A 150 14.30 11.75 9.73
CA HIS A 150 15.40 11.63 10.69
C HIS A 150 16.28 12.88 10.64
N LYS A 151 16.96 13.14 11.74
CA LYS A 151 17.88 14.28 11.82
C LYS A 151 19.24 13.90 11.22
N ARG A 152 19.73 14.69 10.25
CA ARG A 152 21.07 14.56 9.67
C ARG A 152 21.71 15.94 9.59
N ASN A 153 22.88 16.11 10.17
CA ASN A 153 23.62 17.40 10.20
C ASN A 153 22.79 18.61 10.69
N GLY A 154 21.85 18.36 11.61
CA GLY A 154 20.97 19.41 12.15
C GLY A 154 19.64 19.58 11.43
N GLU A 155 19.49 19.08 10.22
CA GLU A 155 18.29 19.20 9.38
C GLU A 155 17.44 17.92 9.41
N MET A 156 16.12 18.07 9.22
CA MET A 156 15.21 16.94 9.07
C MET A 156 15.19 16.50 7.61
N VAL A 157 15.55 15.24 7.37
CA VAL A 157 15.58 14.65 6.04
C VAL A 157 14.70 13.39 5.98
N LEU A 158 14.17 13.10 4.82
CA LEU A 158 13.35 11.90 4.56
C LEU A 158 14.21 10.64 4.75
N LYS A 159 13.63 9.61 5.40
CA LYS A 159 14.27 8.30 5.47
C LYS A 159 14.12 7.56 4.13
N GLU A 160 15.13 6.80 3.74
CA GLU A 160 15.08 5.93 2.55
C GLU A 160 13.94 4.91 2.62
N SER A 161 13.56 4.47 3.82
CA SER A 161 12.44 3.53 4.03
C SER A 161 11.07 4.11 3.65
N ASN A 162 10.97 5.42 3.34
CA ASN A 162 9.77 5.99 2.73
C ASN A 162 9.50 5.46 1.32
N GLU A 163 10.45 4.75 0.69
CA GLU A 163 10.19 4.11 -0.61
C GLU A 163 8.92 3.25 -0.57
N HIS A 164 8.74 2.46 0.49
CA HIS A 164 7.57 1.60 0.65
C HIS A 164 6.27 2.38 0.88
N LEU A 165 6.36 3.55 1.49
CA LEU A 165 5.19 4.44 1.65
C LEU A 165 4.89 5.19 0.35
N ALA A 166 5.90 5.57 -0.41
CA ALA A 166 5.75 6.18 -1.73
C ALA A 166 5.12 5.19 -2.73
N ASP A 167 5.63 3.95 -2.78
CA ASP A 167 5.07 2.91 -3.64
C ASP A 167 3.63 2.59 -3.26
N ALA A 168 3.30 2.48 -1.96
CA ALA A 168 1.92 2.31 -1.49
C ALA A 168 1.01 3.51 -1.83
N THR A 169 1.54 4.75 -1.78
CA THR A 169 0.80 5.95 -2.19
C THR A 169 0.50 5.92 -3.69
N PHE A 170 1.49 5.59 -4.50
CA PHE A 170 1.32 5.53 -5.94
C PHE A 170 0.58 4.27 -6.41
N ALA A 171 0.50 3.22 -5.61
CA ALA A 171 -0.43 2.13 -5.85
C ALA A 171 -1.88 2.63 -5.81
N ILE A 172 -2.25 3.54 -4.89
CA ILE A 172 -3.57 4.19 -4.90
C ILE A 172 -3.75 5.00 -6.20
N LYS A 173 -2.78 5.86 -6.55
CA LYS A 173 -2.83 6.71 -7.74
C LYS A 173 -2.92 5.91 -9.04
N ALA A 174 -2.19 4.80 -9.16
CA ALA A 174 -2.29 3.89 -10.29
C ALA A 174 -3.65 3.18 -10.34
N GLY A 175 -4.08 2.68 -9.18
CA GLY A 175 -5.30 1.87 -9.05
C GLY A 175 -6.58 2.62 -9.37
N ILE A 176 -6.72 3.89 -8.96
CA ILE A 176 -7.91 4.71 -9.28
C ILE A 176 -8.05 4.97 -10.79
N ASN A 177 -6.97 4.81 -11.55
CA ASN A 177 -6.96 4.97 -13.00
C ASN A 177 -7.26 3.69 -13.78
N THR A 178 -7.43 2.55 -13.10
CA THR A 178 -7.80 1.28 -13.73
C THR A 178 -9.28 1.25 -14.11
N ASP A 179 -9.60 0.55 -15.19
CA ASP A 179 -11.00 0.34 -15.61
C ASP A 179 -11.78 -0.45 -14.54
N GLU A 180 -11.11 -1.36 -13.84
CA GLU A 180 -11.68 -2.16 -12.76
C GLU A 180 -12.16 -1.27 -11.60
N PHE A 181 -11.33 -0.30 -11.17
CA PHE A 181 -11.74 0.65 -10.14
C PHE A 181 -12.86 1.57 -10.62
N ARG A 182 -12.74 2.12 -11.82
CA ARG A 182 -13.73 3.03 -12.41
C ARG A 182 -15.11 2.37 -12.50
N PHE A 183 -15.14 1.12 -12.93
CA PHE A 183 -16.36 0.32 -12.94
C PHE A 183 -16.94 0.13 -11.53
N SER A 184 -16.11 -0.27 -10.58
CA SER A 184 -16.52 -0.48 -9.19
C SER A 184 -17.04 0.81 -8.55
N ALA A 185 -16.36 1.95 -8.75
CA ALA A 185 -16.78 3.26 -8.27
C ALA A 185 -18.11 3.70 -8.88
N GLY A 186 -18.32 3.43 -10.18
CA GLY A 186 -19.60 3.68 -10.87
C GLY A 186 -20.74 2.87 -10.26
N MET A 187 -20.51 1.59 -9.97
CA MET A 187 -21.51 0.73 -9.30
C MET A 187 -21.86 1.26 -7.90
N MET A 188 -20.85 1.66 -7.11
CA MET A 188 -21.06 2.24 -5.77
C MET A 188 -21.86 3.54 -5.82
N ARG A 189 -21.56 4.45 -6.78
CA ARG A 189 -22.31 5.68 -7.00
C ARG A 189 -23.77 5.41 -7.33
N ASN A 190 -24.05 4.50 -8.26
CA ASN A 190 -25.40 4.15 -8.67
C ASN A 190 -26.20 3.55 -7.52
N ALA A 191 -25.62 2.64 -6.74
CA ALA A 191 -26.26 2.07 -5.56
C ALA A 191 -26.60 3.13 -4.51
N PHE A 192 -25.67 4.07 -4.27
CA PHE A 192 -25.89 5.19 -3.36
C PHE A 192 -27.08 6.09 -3.82
N LEU A 193 -27.12 6.47 -5.10
CA LEU A 193 -28.18 7.29 -5.67
C LEU A 193 -29.53 6.60 -5.59
N ALA A 194 -29.60 5.29 -5.89
CA ALA A 194 -30.84 4.52 -5.79
C ALA A 194 -31.40 4.52 -4.36
N THR A 195 -30.55 4.31 -3.35
CA THR A 195 -30.97 4.29 -1.93
C THR A 195 -31.40 5.65 -1.38
N HIS A 196 -31.02 6.76 -2.03
CA HIS A 196 -31.35 8.12 -1.61
C HIS A 196 -32.50 8.71 -2.43
N ALA A 197 -32.77 8.20 -3.63
CA ALA A 197 -33.92 8.62 -4.45
C ALA A 197 -35.27 8.15 -3.87
N GLU A 198 -35.29 7.06 -3.10
CA GLU A 198 -36.51 6.54 -2.44
C GLU A 198 -36.92 7.35 -1.18
N LYS A 199 -36.13 8.37 -0.80
CA LYS A 199 -36.39 9.19 0.41
C LYS A 199 -36.91 10.60 0.11
N ILE A 200 -37.16 10.91 -1.17
CA ILE A 200 -37.76 12.15 -1.65
C ILE A 200 -39.19 11.88 -2.15
#